data_b42e0979749c4c806af9172746f2991d
#
_entry.id   b42e0979749c4c806af9172746f2991d
#
_cell.length_a   1.000
_cell.length_b   1.000
_cell.length_c   1.000
_cell.angle_alpha   90.00
_cell.angle_beta   90.00
_cell.angle_gamma   90.00
#
_symmetry.space_group_name_H-M   'P 1'
#
loop_
_entity.id
_entity.type
_entity.pdbx_description
1 polymer ?
#
loop_
_entity_poly.entity_id
_entity_poly.type
_entity_poly.pdbx_seq_one_letter_code
_entity_poly.pdbx_strand_id
1 'polypeptide(L)'
;VCLTRVGLDHAVNRMPSEISGGMKKRVGIARAIVMNPKYLFCDEPNSGLDPLTSIKIDELIKEITDEYNITTVVITHDMNSVLEIGEKVMFLYKGYKLWEGDNNTILQADVKELNEFVFASKRLREMGR
;
A
#
# COMPACT_ATOMS: atom_id res chain seq x y z
N VAL A 1 13.70 18.10 0.95
CA VAL A 1 13.76 17.10 2.02
C VAL A 1 12.81 15.96 1.73
N CYS A 2 11.50 16.23 1.47
CA CYS A 2 10.54 15.15 1.21
C CYS A 2 10.88 14.33 -0.05
N LEU A 3 11.33 14.96 -1.13
CA LEU A 3 11.74 14.24 -2.34
C LEU A 3 12.97 13.37 -2.09
N THR A 4 13.93 13.84 -1.30
CA THR A 4 15.09 13.05 -0.89
C THR A 4 14.65 11.82 -0.09
N ARG A 5 13.67 11.98 0.82
CA ARG A 5 13.17 10.87 1.64
C ARG A 5 12.55 9.76 0.79
N VAL A 6 11.91 10.11 -0.32
CA VAL A 6 11.32 9.13 -1.26
C VAL A 6 12.26 8.76 -2.41
N GLY A 7 13.52 9.22 -2.37
CA GLY A 7 14.54 8.88 -3.38
C GLY A 7 14.37 9.60 -4.71
N LEU A 8 13.75 10.77 -4.73
CA LEU A 8 13.44 11.53 -5.95
C LEU A 8 14.09 12.91 -6.01
N ASP A 9 15.12 13.17 -5.22
CA ASP A 9 15.84 14.46 -5.23
C ASP A 9 16.39 14.81 -6.62
N HIS A 10 16.80 13.80 -7.40
CA HIS A 10 17.29 13.97 -8.77
C HIS A 10 16.20 14.41 -9.76
N ALA A 11 14.92 14.29 -9.41
CA ALA A 11 13.79 14.58 -10.28
C ALA A 11 13.08 15.90 -9.93
N VAL A 12 13.64 16.72 -9.04
CA VAL A 12 13.00 17.94 -8.51
C VAL A 12 12.57 18.92 -9.61
N ASN A 13 13.33 18.99 -10.72
CA ASN A 13 13.07 19.90 -11.83
C ASN A 13 12.30 19.23 -13.00
N ARG A 14 11.86 18.00 -12.85
CA ARG A 14 11.14 17.29 -13.90
C ARG A 14 9.63 17.54 -13.82
N MET A 15 8.99 17.61 -14.99
CA MET A 15 7.54 17.68 -15.10
C MET A 15 6.91 16.30 -14.82
N PRO A 16 5.64 16.24 -14.35
CA PRO A 16 4.98 14.95 -14.10
C PRO A 16 4.98 13.99 -15.29
N SER A 17 4.93 14.51 -16.52
CA SER A 17 4.99 13.70 -17.74
C SER A 17 6.36 13.07 -18.00
N GLU A 18 7.40 13.51 -17.32
CA GLU A 18 8.79 13.06 -17.50
C GLU A 18 9.21 11.97 -16.50
N ILE A 19 8.30 11.55 -15.63
CA ILE A 19 8.58 10.58 -14.58
C ILE A 19 7.74 9.31 -14.72
N SER A 20 8.25 8.20 -14.18
CA SER A 20 7.56 6.91 -14.22
C SER A 20 6.34 6.87 -13.31
N GLY A 21 5.49 5.85 -13.47
CA GLY A 21 4.35 5.60 -12.57
C GLY A 21 4.76 5.44 -11.11
N GLY A 22 5.82 4.68 -10.84
CA GLY A 22 6.37 4.52 -9.49
C GLY A 22 6.90 5.82 -8.92
N MET A 23 7.57 6.63 -9.73
CA MET A 23 8.02 7.97 -9.33
C MET A 23 6.84 8.89 -9.01
N LYS A 24 5.76 8.84 -9.79
CA LYS A 24 4.53 9.61 -9.50
C LYS A 24 3.92 9.21 -8.15
N LYS A 25 3.88 7.91 -7.84
CA LYS A 25 3.40 7.43 -6.54
C LYS A 25 4.26 7.96 -5.39
N ARG A 26 5.58 7.97 -5.56
CA ARG A 26 6.51 8.53 -4.56
C ARG A 26 6.33 10.03 -4.37
N VAL A 27 6.09 10.78 -5.44
CA VAL A 27 5.76 12.22 -5.35
C VAL A 27 4.49 12.43 -4.55
N GLY A 28 3.47 11.60 -4.78
CA GLY A 28 2.23 11.63 -4.02
C GLY A 28 2.46 11.44 -2.51
N ILE A 29 3.31 10.48 -2.15
CA ILE A 29 3.69 10.23 -0.75
C ILE A 29 4.44 11.44 -0.18
N ALA A 30 5.41 12.00 -0.92
CA ALA A 30 6.15 13.18 -0.49
C ALA A 30 5.21 14.37 -0.23
N ARG A 31 4.23 14.59 -1.10
CA ARG A 31 3.22 15.64 -0.91
C ARG A 31 2.39 15.41 0.36
N ALA A 32 2.03 14.17 0.62
CA ALA A 32 1.22 13.83 1.78
C ALA A 32 1.96 14.08 3.10
N ILE A 33 3.27 13.87 3.16
CA ILE A 33 4.05 14.00 4.40
C ILE A 33 4.66 15.38 4.62
N VAL A 34 4.56 16.30 3.65
CA VAL A 34 5.22 17.62 3.73
C VAL A 34 4.75 18.46 4.92
N MET A 35 3.53 18.27 5.40
CA MET A 35 2.93 19.00 6.50
C MET A 35 3.02 18.27 7.85
N ASN A 36 3.85 17.24 7.94
CA ASN A 36 4.01 16.41 9.15
C ASN A 36 2.68 15.89 9.71
N PRO A 37 1.89 15.14 8.92
CA PRO A 37 0.58 14.68 9.35
C PRO A 37 0.68 13.63 10.45
N LYS A 38 -0.37 13.53 11.28
CA LYS A 38 -0.54 12.42 12.23
C LYS A 38 -1.16 11.20 11.57
N TYR A 39 -1.93 11.41 10.51
CA TYR A 39 -2.65 10.36 9.77
C TYR A 39 -2.32 10.46 8.30
N LEU A 40 -2.01 9.32 7.70
CA LEU A 40 -1.75 9.20 6.28
C LEU A 40 -2.74 8.20 5.67
N PHE A 41 -3.43 8.60 4.62
CA PHE A 41 -4.37 7.75 3.89
C PHE A 41 -3.82 7.47 2.50
N CYS A 42 -3.61 6.20 2.19
CA CYS A 42 -3.12 5.75 0.89
C CYS A 42 -4.19 4.90 0.21
N ASP A 43 -4.73 5.40 -0.88
CA ASP A 43 -5.76 4.68 -1.66
C ASP A 43 -5.09 4.03 -2.87
N GLU A 44 -5.03 2.69 -2.85
CA GLU A 44 -4.40 1.89 -3.90
C GLU A 44 -3.00 2.41 -4.28
N PRO A 45 -2.07 2.54 -3.33
CA PRO A 45 -0.80 3.26 -3.55
C PRO A 45 0.11 2.59 -4.57
N ASN A 46 -0.04 1.31 -4.81
CA ASN A 46 0.79 0.55 -5.76
C ASN A 46 0.02 0.04 -6.99
N SER A 47 -1.20 0.55 -7.24
CA SER A 47 -1.99 0.13 -8.40
C SER A 47 -1.31 0.53 -9.72
N GLY A 48 -1.40 -0.34 -10.71
CA GLY A 48 -0.83 -0.10 -12.04
C GLY A 48 0.70 -0.21 -12.12
N LEU A 49 1.35 -0.71 -11.08
CA LEU A 49 2.79 -0.91 -11.03
C LEU A 49 3.15 -2.39 -11.18
N ASP A 50 4.36 -2.65 -11.67
CA ASP A 50 4.91 -4.00 -11.69
C ASP A 50 5.13 -4.53 -10.27
N PRO A 51 5.22 -5.86 -10.08
CA PRO A 51 5.34 -6.43 -8.73
C PRO A 51 6.54 -5.93 -7.93
N LEU A 52 7.69 -5.76 -8.56
CA LEU A 52 8.89 -5.30 -7.87
C LEU A 52 8.75 -3.85 -7.38
N THR A 53 8.22 -2.99 -8.23
CA THR A 53 7.97 -1.58 -7.87
C THR A 53 6.89 -1.48 -6.79
N SER A 54 5.86 -2.30 -6.85
CA SER A 54 4.82 -2.38 -5.81
C SER A 54 5.39 -2.71 -4.44
N ILE A 55 6.29 -3.67 -4.36
CA ILE A 55 6.98 -4.03 -3.11
C ILE A 55 7.76 -2.83 -2.55
N LYS A 56 8.46 -2.11 -3.41
CA LYS A 56 9.23 -0.92 -2.99
C LYS A 56 8.34 0.20 -2.46
N ILE A 57 7.17 0.39 -3.05
CA ILE A 57 6.18 1.37 -2.54
C ILE A 57 5.66 0.94 -1.17
N ASP A 58 5.33 -0.32 -1.00
CA ASP A 58 4.88 -0.85 0.30
C ASP A 58 5.95 -0.68 1.38
N GLU A 59 7.20 -1.01 1.08
CA GLU A 59 8.32 -0.81 2.00
C GLU A 59 8.49 0.66 2.37
N LEU A 60 8.38 1.56 1.40
CA LEU A 60 8.48 3.00 1.63
C LEU A 60 7.38 3.51 2.56
N ILE A 61 6.13 3.07 2.35
CA ILE A 61 5.00 3.43 3.21
C ILE A 61 5.25 2.96 4.64
N LYS A 62 5.72 1.73 4.80
CA LYS A 62 6.03 1.17 6.13
C LYS A 62 7.16 1.95 6.82
N GLU A 63 8.24 2.22 6.12
CA GLU A 63 9.38 2.98 6.65
C GLU A 63 8.96 4.39 7.09
N ILE A 64 8.19 5.10 6.28
CA ILE A 64 7.70 6.44 6.59
C ILE A 64 6.77 6.40 7.80
N THR A 65 5.88 5.42 7.85
CA THR A 65 4.95 5.23 8.96
C THR A 65 5.71 5.08 10.29
N ASP A 66 6.73 4.25 10.30
CA ASP A 66 7.53 3.98 11.50
C ASP A 66 8.42 5.18 11.85
N GLU A 67 9.12 5.75 10.86
CA GLU A 67 10.08 6.84 11.08
C GLU A 67 9.42 8.12 11.60
N TYR A 68 8.28 8.50 11.03
CA TYR A 68 7.57 9.72 11.42
C TYR A 68 6.47 9.49 12.44
N ASN A 69 6.34 8.26 12.94
CA ASN A 69 5.31 7.88 13.91
C ASN A 69 3.90 8.27 13.45
N ILE A 70 3.59 7.97 12.20
CA ILE A 70 2.31 8.26 11.56
C ILE A 70 1.38 7.07 11.74
N THR A 71 0.09 7.32 11.92
CA THR A 71 -0.94 6.30 11.76
C THR A 71 -1.36 6.26 10.31
N THR A 72 -1.06 5.17 9.62
CA THR A 72 -1.31 5.03 8.18
C THR A 72 -2.46 4.06 7.92
N VAL A 73 -3.39 4.49 7.08
CA VAL A 73 -4.48 3.64 6.55
C VAL A 73 -4.21 3.41 5.07
N VAL A 74 -4.07 2.15 4.70
CA VAL A 74 -3.88 1.75 3.30
C VAL A 74 -5.14 1.04 2.83
N ILE A 75 -5.73 1.53 1.75
CA ILE A 75 -6.86 0.91 1.08
C ILE A 75 -6.31 0.16 -0.13
N THR A 76 -6.48 -1.15 -0.15
CA THR A 76 -5.92 -1.97 -1.22
C THR A 76 -6.72 -3.26 -1.40
N HIS A 77 -6.66 -3.82 -2.61
CA HIS A 77 -7.12 -5.17 -2.89
C HIS A 77 -5.93 -6.15 -3.09
N ASP A 78 -4.71 -5.66 -2.93
CA ASP A 78 -3.51 -6.46 -3.09
C ASP A 78 -3.17 -7.19 -1.79
N MET A 79 -3.40 -8.51 -1.77
CA MET A 79 -3.11 -9.35 -0.61
C MET A 79 -1.63 -9.40 -0.26
N ASN A 80 -0.73 -9.17 -1.22
CA ASN A 80 0.70 -9.09 -0.91
C ASN A 80 0.99 -7.90 0.00
N SER A 81 0.44 -6.73 -0.32
CA SER A 81 0.57 -5.54 0.53
C SER A 81 -0.01 -5.79 1.92
N VAL A 82 -1.19 -6.40 2.01
CA VAL A 82 -1.82 -6.72 3.30
C VAL A 82 -0.92 -7.60 4.15
N LEU A 83 -0.35 -8.65 3.58
CA LEU A 83 0.49 -9.60 4.31
C LEU A 83 1.85 -9.02 4.68
N GLU A 84 2.43 -8.16 3.85
CA GLU A 84 3.75 -7.58 4.07
C GLU A 84 3.76 -6.42 5.05
N ILE A 85 2.84 -5.49 4.92
CA ILE A 85 2.86 -4.26 5.71
C ILE A 85 1.63 -4.05 6.60
N GLY A 86 0.57 -4.85 6.44
CA GLY A 86 -0.63 -4.74 7.25
C GLY A 86 -0.36 -5.16 8.69
N GLU A 87 -0.78 -4.34 9.65
CA GLU A 87 -0.77 -4.69 11.06
C GLU A 87 -2.19 -5.03 11.50
N LYS A 88 -3.07 -4.04 11.46
CA LYS A 88 -4.51 -4.23 11.69
C LYS A 88 -5.23 -4.22 10.34
N VAL A 89 -6.08 -5.21 10.12
CA VAL A 89 -6.74 -5.41 8.83
C VAL A 89 -8.25 -5.43 9.01
N MET A 90 -8.95 -4.69 8.16
CA MET A 90 -10.40 -4.74 8.06
C MET A 90 -10.80 -5.15 6.64
N PHE A 91 -11.73 -6.08 6.54
CA PHE A 91 -12.31 -6.48 5.26
C PHE A 91 -13.68 -5.84 5.09
N LEU A 92 -13.81 -5.01 4.06
CA LEU A 92 -15.06 -4.34 3.73
C LEU A 92 -15.75 -5.09 2.58
N TYR A 93 -17.05 -5.32 2.73
CA TYR A 93 -17.83 -6.02 1.73
C TYR A 93 -19.24 -5.42 1.67
N LYS A 94 -19.64 -4.97 0.48
CA LYS A 94 -20.97 -4.38 0.23
C LYS A 94 -21.36 -3.28 1.24
N GLY A 95 -20.40 -2.43 1.58
CA GLY A 95 -20.61 -1.30 2.49
C GLY A 95 -20.53 -1.63 3.97
N TYR A 96 -20.19 -2.87 4.34
CA TYR A 96 -20.09 -3.29 5.73
C TYR A 96 -18.69 -3.78 6.08
N LYS A 97 -18.31 -3.62 7.36
CA LYS A 97 -17.13 -4.29 7.90
C LYS A 97 -17.50 -5.74 8.20
N LEU A 98 -17.03 -6.66 7.35
CA LEU A 98 -17.37 -8.06 7.46
C LEU A 98 -16.39 -8.83 8.36
N TRP A 99 -15.13 -8.36 8.45
CA TRP A 99 -14.12 -9.00 9.28
C TRP A 99 -13.08 -7.96 9.74
N GLU A 100 -12.50 -8.22 10.91
CA GLU A 100 -11.41 -7.44 11.46
C GLU A 100 -10.42 -8.36 12.18
N GLY A 101 -9.15 -8.12 11.98
CA GLY A 101 -8.07 -8.89 12.60
C GLY A 101 -6.72 -8.30 12.23
N ASP A 102 -5.72 -9.15 12.06
CA ASP A 102 -4.39 -8.74 11.66
C ASP A 102 -3.88 -9.59 10.47
N ASN A 103 -2.67 -9.28 10.01
CA ASN A 103 -2.07 -10.00 8.89
C ASN A 103 -1.65 -11.44 9.23
N ASN A 104 -1.56 -11.78 10.50
CA ASN A 104 -1.26 -13.15 10.93
C ASN A 104 -2.50 -14.04 10.97
N THR A 105 -3.66 -13.47 11.19
CA THR A 105 -4.93 -14.20 11.35
C THR A 105 -5.82 -14.20 10.10
N ILE A 106 -5.53 -13.34 9.12
CA ILE A 106 -6.38 -13.18 7.93
C ILE A 106 -6.54 -14.49 7.13
N LEU A 107 -5.49 -15.30 7.03
CA LEU A 107 -5.54 -16.56 6.28
C LEU A 107 -6.31 -17.66 7.02
N GLN A 108 -6.59 -17.48 8.31
CA GLN A 108 -7.30 -18.40 9.17
C GLN A 108 -8.72 -17.94 9.48
N ALA A 109 -9.14 -16.81 8.90
CA ALA A 109 -10.47 -16.25 9.13
C ALA A 109 -11.55 -17.19 8.61
N ASP A 110 -12.59 -17.39 9.41
CA ASP A 110 -13.76 -18.21 9.04
C ASP A 110 -14.87 -17.31 8.48
N VAL A 111 -14.58 -16.64 7.37
CA VAL A 111 -15.50 -15.76 6.66
C VAL A 111 -15.46 -16.13 5.18
N LYS A 112 -16.57 -16.60 4.66
CA LYS A 112 -16.67 -17.13 3.29
C LYS A 112 -16.20 -16.13 2.24
N GLU A 113 -16.70 -14.90 2.28
CA GLU A 113 -16.41 -13.87 1.29
C GLU A 113 -14.92 -13.46 1.32
N LEU A 114 -14.36 -13.37 2.51
CA LEU A 114 -12.93 -13.10 2.69
C LEU A 114 -12.09 -14.25 2.15
N ASN A 115 -12.46 -15.48 2.44
CA ASN A 115 -11.75 -16.66 1.97
C ASN A 115 -11.79 -16.77 0.46
N GLU A 116 -12.91 -16.48 -0.17
CA GLU A 116 -13.04 -16.43 -1.63
C GLU A 116 -12.13 -15.35 -2.24
N PHE A 117 -12.07 -14.18 -1.63
CA PHE A 117 -11.20 -13.09 -2.07
C PHE A 117 -9.71 -13.48 -1.97
N VAL A 118 -9.32 -14.05 -0.84
CA VAL A 118 -7.93 -14.50 -0.60
C VAL A 118 -7.55 -15.61 -1.58
N PHE A 119 -8.45 -16.58 -1.80
CA PHE A 119 -8.23 -17.67 -2.74
C PHE A 119 -8.06 -17.17 -4.18
N ALA A 120 -8.92 -16.25 -4.62
CA ALA A 120 -8.82 -15.66 -5.96
C ALA A 120 -7.48 -14.93 -6.14
N SER A 121 -7.05 -14.17 -5.15
CA SER A 121 -5.77 -13.45 -5.17
C SER A 121 -4.58 -14.43 -5.27
N LYS A 122 -4.63 -15.51 -4.51
CA LYS A 122 -3.61 -16.56 -4.54
C LYS A 122 -3.54 -17.23 -5.90
N ARG A 123 -4.70 -17.57 -6.46
CA ARG A 123 -4.80 -18.22 -7.78
C ARG A 123 -4.24 -17.33 -8.89
N LEU A 124 -4.55 -16.05 -8.88
CA LEU A 124 -3.99 -15.11 -9.86
C LEU A 124 -2.47 -15.03 -9.76
N ARG A 125 -1.92 -15.07 -8.56
CA ARG A 125 -0.47 -15.08 -8.33
C ARG A 125 0.16 -16.34 -8.89
N GLU A 126 -0.45 -17.49 -8.70
CA GLU A 126 0.03 -18.79 -9.22
C GLU A 126 -0.03 -18.83 -10.75
N MET A 127 -1.06 -18.26 -11.36
CA MET A 127 -1.20 -18.18 -12.81
C MET A 127 -0.24 -17.20 -13.47
N GLY A 128 0.22 -16.19 -12.74
CA GLY A 128 1.19 -15.19 -13.21
C GLY A 128 2.64 -15.68 -13.26
N ARG A 129 2.86 -16.90 -12.87
CA ARG A 129 4.16 -17.58 -12.93
C ARG A 129 4.25 -18.33 -14.28
#